data_faaca6756f1ae974bac63213aab0178a
#
_entry.id   faaca6756f1ae974bac63213aab0178a
#
_cell.length_a   1.000
_cell.length_b   1.000
_cell.length_c   1.000
_cell.angle_alpha   90.00
_cell.angle_beta   90.00
_cell.angle_gamma   90.00
#
_symmetry.space_group_name_H-M   'P 1'
#
loop_
_entity.id
_entity.type
_entity.pdbx_description
1 polymer ?
#
loop_
_entity_poly.entity_id
_entity_poly.type
_entity_poly.pdbx_seq_one_letter_code
_entity_poly.pdbx_strand_id
1 'polypeptide(L)'
;MTIDTFSFRYADTAGFMEWFRYNPAQGLWIDRCDGAMQAKRCRMTEGELAELEEIIRAHKIDEWNDFCKLDLCMCSGNSWTIHVTYRESRDEYIQAMGHSEAPDGFAVGKRAIEAFFERYL
;
A
#
# COMPACT_ATOMS: atom_id res chain seq x y z
N MET A 1 4.38 -16.86 -1.29
CA MET A 1 5.24 -16.28 -2.35
C MET A 1 6.01 -15.09 -1.81
N THR A 2 7.06 -14.72 -2.50
CA THR A 2 7.92 -13.60 -2.07
C THR A 2 7.56 -12.34 -2.83
N ILE A 3 7.33 -11.25 -2.12
CA ILE A 3 7.03 -9.96 -2.74
C ILE A 3 8.26 -9.50 -3.54
N ASP A 4 8.03 -9.12 -4.78
CA ASP A 4 9.03 -8.48 -5.63
C ASP A 4 8.92 -6.96 -5.55
N THR A 5 7.72 -6.43 -5.78
CA THR A 5 7.45 -5.00 -5.65
C THR A 5 6.20 -4.75 -4.83
N PHE A 6 6.17 -3.64 -4.14
CA PHE A 6 5.03 -3.23 -3.33
C PHE A 6 4.83 -1.73 -3.48
N SER A 7 3.57 -1.32 -3.62
CA SER A 7 3.21 0.09 -3.60
C SER A 7 1.83 0.24 -2.97
N PHE A 8 1.71 1.07 -1.97
CA PHE A 8 0.44 1.49 -1.40
C PHE A 8 0.48 3.00 -1.23
N ARG A 9 -0.48 3.68 -1.84
CA ARG A 9 -0.60 5.14 -1.77
C ARG A 9 -2.00 5.50 -1.32
N TYR A 10 -2.09 6.47 -0.41
CA TYR A 10 -3.34 7.02 0.09
C TYR A 10 -3.22 8.52 0.21
N ALA A 11 -4.25 9.25 -0.19
CA ALA A 11 -4.31 10.69 -0.04
C ALA A 11 -5.75 11.13 0.24
N ASP A 12 -5.91 12.15 1.07
CA ASP A 12 -7.23 12.74 1.33
C ASP A 12 -7.22 14.25 0.99
N THR A 13 -8.37 14.87 1.13
CA THR A 13 -8.53 16.29 0.82
C THR A 13 -8.13 17.21 1.95
N ALA A 14 -7.81 16.64 3.12
CA ALA A 14 -7.35 17.42 4.28
C ALA A 14 -5.84 17.67 4.27
N GLY A 15 -5.15 17.20 3.23
CA GLY A 15 -3.71 17.38 3.09
C GLY A 15 -2.86 16.21 3.55
N PHE A 16 -3.48 15.14 4.03
CA PHE A 16 -2.74 13.95 4.40
C PHE A 16 -2.43 13.11 3.15
N MET A 17 -1.19 12.63 3.06
CA MET A 17 -0.75 11.74 1.99
C MET A 17 0.29 10.78 2.55
N GLU A 18 0.21 9.52 2.14
CA GLU A 18 1.24 8.55 2.44
C GLU A 18 1.46 7.65 1.23
N TRP A 19 2.71 7.23 1.04
CA TRP A 19 3.09 6.36 -0.04
C TRP A 19 4.22 5.46 0.43
N PHE A 20 3.96 4.15 0.50
CA PHE A 20 4.95 3.14 0.83
C PHE A 20 5.23 2.36 -0.46
N ARG A 21 6.47 2.38 -0.92
CA ARG A 21 6.82 1.67 -2.15
C ARG A 21 8.17 1.00 -2.01
N TYR A 22 8.24 -0.21 -2.54
CA TYR A 22 9.43 -1.02 -2.51
C TYR A 22 9.68 -1.65 -3.87
N ASN A 23 10.94 -1.66 -4.29
CA ASN A 23 11.40 -2.52 -5.37
C ASN A 23 12.83 -2.98 -5.05
N PRO A 24 13.29 -4.12 -5.63
CA PRO A 24 14.60 -4.68 -5.27
C PRO A 24 15.78 -3.80 -5.69
N ALA A 25 15.61 -2.95 -6.70
CA ALA A 25 16.69 -2.10 -7.19
C ALA A 25 16.92 -0.87 -6.30
N GLN A 26 15.85 -0.26 -5.80
CA GLN A 26 15.91 1.00 -5.06
C GLN A 26 15.61 0.87 -3.57
N GLY A 27 15.10 -0.30 -3.13
CA GLY A 27 14.72 -0.52 -1.74
C GLY A 27 13.37 0.11 -1.40
N LEU A 28 13.16 0.35 -0.11
CA LEU A 28 11.94 0.94 0.41
C LEU A 28 12.02 2.46 0.39
N TRP A 29 10.95 3.08 -0.08
CA TRP A 29 10.79 4.53 -0.08
C TRP A 29 9.48 4.86 0.62
N ILE A 30 9.53 5.71 1.65
CA ILE A 30 8.36 6.16 2.38
C ILE A 30 8.24 7.67 2.26
N ASP A 31 7.09 8.11 1.73
CA ASP A 31 6.70 9.52 1.73
C ASP A 31 5.45 9.64 2.60
N ARG A 32 5.48 10.51 3.58
CA ARG A 32 4.33 10.74 4.45
C ARG A 32 4.25 12.21 4.80
N CYS A 33 3.05 12.79 4.64
CA CYS A 33 2.80 14.19 4.91
C CYS A 33 1.53 14.33 5.73
N ASP A 34 1.65 14.88 6.93
CA ASP A 34 0.53 15.23 7.82
C ASP A 34 0.72 16.63 8.38
N GLY A 35 1.17 17.55 7.50
CA GLY A 35 1.54 18.91 7.87
C GLY A 35 3.02 19.17 7.63
N ALA A 36 3.88 18.18 7.84
CA ALA A 36 5.30 18.26 7.53
C ALA A 36 5.68 17.00 6.74
N MET A 37 6.23 17.18 5.56
CA MET A 37 6.62 16.05 4.73
C MET A 37 7.78 15.29 5.37
N GLN A 38 7.62 13.96 5.41
CA GLN A 38 8.68 13.06 5.85
C GLN A 38 8.95 12.06 4.73
N ALA A 39 10.20 11.96 4.32
CA ALA A 39 10.63 11.01 3.31
C ALA A 39 11.77 10.17 3.88
N LYS A 40 11.72 8.86 3.66
CA LYS A 40 12.75 7.96 4.14
C LYS A 40 13.01 6.86 3.13
N ARG A 41 14.27 6.49 3.01
CA ARG A 41 14.70 5.41 2.13
C ARG A 41 15.53 4.41 2.93
N CYS A 42 15.24 3.12 2.78
CA CYS A 42 15.96 2.07 3.46
C CYS A 42 15.85 0.74 2.69
N ARG A 43 16.54 -0.30 3.19
CA ARG A 43 16.45 -1.63 2.61
C ARG A 43 15.53 -2.50 3.44
N MET A 44 14.87 -3.44 2.78
CA MET A 44 14.06 -4.46 3.45
C MET A 44 14.75 -5.81 3.33
N THR A 45 14.77 -6.54 4.43
CA THR A 45 15.30 -7.91 4.46
C THR A 45 14.27 -8.90 3.93
N GLU A 46 14.71 -10.11 3.61
CA GLU A 46 13.80 -11.18 3.19
C GLU A 46 12.78 -11.50 4.27
N GLY A 47 13.19 -11.46 5.55
CA GLY A 47 12.28 -11.67 6.67
C GLY A 47 11.21 -10.60 6.76
N GLU A 48 11.57 -9.34 6.51
CA GLU A 48 10.61 -8.24 6.52
C GLU A 48 9.62 -8.33 5.35
N LEU A 49 10.10 -8.74 4.17
CA LEU A 49 9.22 -8.98 3.03
C LEU A 49 8.25 -10.13 3.30
N ALA A 50 8.71 -11.19 3.96
CA ALA A 50 7.86 -12.31 4.34
C ALA A 50 6.80 -11.86 5.37
N GLU A 51 7.18 -11.02 6.30
CA GLU A 51 6.25 -10.47 7.29
C GLU A 51 5.18 -9.59 6.62
N LEU A 52 5.55 -8.78 5.64
CA LEU A 52 4.61 -7.96 4.89
C LEU A 52 3.63 -8.86 4.11
N GLU A 53 4.11 -9.92 3.49
CA GLU A 53 3.25 -10.86 2.78
C GLU A 53 2.27 -11.53 3.75
N GLU A 54 2.71 -11.88 4.96
CA GLU A 54 1.84 -12.46 5.97
C GLU A 54 0.74 -11.48 6.38
N ILE A 55 1.06 -10.20 6.53
CA ILE A 55 0.07 -9.16 6.81
C ILE A 55 -0.96 -9.06 5.69
N ILE A 56 -0.51 -9.10 4.44
CA ILE A 56 -1.39 -9.07 3.28
C ILE A 56 -2.39 -10.23 3.34
N ARG A 57 -1.93 -11.45 3.64
CA ARG A 57 -2.79 -12.63 3.72
C ARG A 57 -3.70 -12.60 4.93
N ALA A 58 -3.17 -12.23 6.10
CA ALA A 58 -3.93 -12.20 7.35
C ALA A 58 -5.11 -11.21 7.30
N HIS A 59 -4.94 -10.10 6.62
CA HIS A 59 -5.98 -9.06 6.50
C HIS A 59 -6.72 -9.15 5.18
N LYS A 60 -6.52 -10.22 4.40
CA LYS A 60 -7.21 -10.48 3.14
C LYS A 60 -7.06 -9.35 2.13
N ILE A 61 -5.91 -8.69 2.15
CA ILE A 61 -5.61 -7.60 1.22
C ILE A 61 -5.49 -8.15 -0.21
N ASP A 62 -5.09 -9.40 -0.36
CA ASP A 62 -5.06 -10.08 -1.67
C ASP A 62 -6.46 -10.17 -2.30
N GLU A 63 -7.51 -10.16 -1.50
CA GLU A 63 -8.88 -10.17 -2.02
C GLU A 63 -9.32 -8.80 -2.56
N TRP A 64 -8.53 -7.76 -2.35
CA TRP A 64 -8.80 -6.45 -2.95
C TRP A 64 -8.47 -6.42 -4.46
N ASN A 65 -7.79 -7.44 -4.96
CA ASN A 65 -7.37 -7.47 -6.36
C ASN A 65 -8.54 -7.22 -7.30
N ASP A 66 -8.30 -6.41 -8.32
CA ASP A 66 -9.26 -5.99 -9.33
C ASP A 66 -10.36 -5.03 -8.82
N PHE A 67 -10.34 -4.62 -7.55
CA PHE A 67 -11.21 -3.54 -7.11
C PHE A 67 -10.81 -2.26 -7.85
N CYS A 68 -11.77 -1.66 -8.54
CA CYS A 68 -11.53 -0.42 -9.26
C CYS A 68 -12.83 0.38 -9.28
N LYS A 69 -13.00 1.28 -8.32
CA LYS A 69 -14.19 2.10 -8.20
C LYS A 69 -13.80 3.56 -8.01
N LEU A 70 -14.28 4.41 -8.89
CA LEU A 70 -14.01 5.83 -8.87
C LEU A 70 -15.34 6.57 -8.78
N ASP A 71 -15.45 7.46 -7.81
CA ASP A 71 -16.58 8.37 -7.71
C ASP A 71 -16.29 9.58 -8.60
N LEU A 72 -16.99 9.68 -9.71
CA LEU A 72 -16.78 10.73 -10.71
C LEU A 72 -17.49 12.04 -10.37
N CYS A 73 -18.34 12.05 -9.35
CA CYS A 73 -19.10 13.24 -8.95
C CYS A 73 -18.42 14.03 -7.86
N MET A 74 -17.12 13.89 -7.69
CA MET A 74 -16.50 14.33 -6.49
C MET A 74 -15.75 15.61 -6.58
N CYS A 75 -15.96 16.39 -5.57
CA CYS A 75 -15.15 17.54 -5.25
C CYS A 75 -14.25 17.27 -4.05
N SER A 76 -14.47 16.18 -3.34
CA SER A 76 -13.72 15.82 -2.14
C SER A 76 -13.75 14.32 -1.92
N GLY A 77 -12.89 13.82 -1.05
CA GLY A 77 -12.80 12.42 -0.70
C GLY A 77 -11.37 11.95 -0.65
N ASN A 78 -11.20 10.65 -0.46
CA ASN A 78 -9.87 10.05 -0.47
C ASN A 78 -9.64 9.26 -1.75
N SER A 79 -8.38 9.07 -2.09
CA SER A 79 -7.97 8.20 -3.18
C SER A 79 -6.87 7.27 -2.68
N TRP A 80 -6.86 6.04 -3.20
CA TRP A 80 -5.86 5.05 -2.81
C TRP A 80 -5.58 4.11 -3.97
N THR A 81 -4.37 3.58 -3.97
CA THR A 81 -3.96 2.55 -4.92
C THR A 81 -3.08 1.54 -4.20
N ILE A 82 -3.15 0.29 -4.64
CA ILE A 82 -2.23 -0.75 -4.18
C ILE A 82 -1.77 -1.56 -5.38
N HIS A 83 -0.48 -1.90 -5.39
CA HIS A 83 0.10 -2.75 -6.42
C HIS A 83 1.18 -3.62 -5.80
N VAL A 84 1.03 -4.93 -5.92
CA VAL A 84 1.99 -5.90 -5.39
C VAL A 84 2.28 -6.91 -6.48
N THR A 85 3.56 -7.20 -6.70
CA THR A 85 3.99 -8.26 -7.61
C THR A 85 4.86 -9.26 -6.85
N TYR A 86 4.98 -10.48 -7.40
CA TYR A 86 5.67 -11.58 -6.74
C TYR A 86 6.79 -12.12 -7.62
N ARG A 87 7.88 -12.58 -6.98
CA ARG A 87 9.05 -13.10 -7.70
C ARG A 87 8.74 -14.39 -8.45
N GLU A 88 7.89 -15.24 -7.87
CA GLU A 88 7.65 -16.59 -8.35
C GLU A 88 6.63 -16.68 -9.47
N SER A 89 5.81 -15.66 -9.64
CA SER A 89 4.73 -15.71 -10.64
C SER A 89 4.38 -14.31 -11.13
N ARG A 90 4.25 -14.18 -12.45
CA ARG A 90 3.76 -12.97 -13.08
C ARG A 90 2.24 -12.93 -13.11
N ASP A 91 1.60 -14.08 -12.95
CA ASP A 91 0.14 -14.18 -13.01
C ASP A 91 -0.51 -13.86 -11.67
N GLU A 92 0.26 -13.89 -10.57
CA GLU A 92 -0.23 -13.49 -9.28
C GLU A 92 0.23 -12.08 -8.96
N TYR A 93 -0.73 -11.21 -8.70
CA TYR A 93 -0.49 -9.82 -8.36
C TYR A 93 -1.70 -9.28 -7.64
N ILE A 94 -1.52 -8.11 -7.00
CA ILE A 94 -2.61 -7.37 -6.41
C ILE A 94 -2.58 -5.99 -7.06
N GLN A 95 -3.69 -5.59 -7.65
CA GLN A 95 -3.82 -4.26 -8.23
C GLN A 95 -5.23 -3.78 -7.98
N ALA A 96 -5.35 -2.66 -7.27
CA ALA A 96 -6.64 -2.11 -6.90
C ALA A 96 -6.53 -0.60 -6.72
N MET A 97 -7.64 0.08 -6.89
CA MET A 97 -7.72 1.52 -6.66
C MET A 97 -9.14 1.92 -6.32
N GLY A 98 -9.28 3.02 -5.63
CA GLY A 98 -10.57 3.59 -5.32
C GLY A 98 -10.49 5.08 -5.09
N HIS A 99 -11.60 5.78 -5.34
CA HIS A 99 -11.76 7.16 -4.97
C HIS A 99 -13.08 7.29 -4.23
N SER A 100 -13.03 7.63 -2.94
CA SER A 100 -14.17 7.65 -2.03
C SER A 100 -14.88 6.31 -1.91
N GLU A 101 -14.30 5.25 -2.44
CA GLU A 101 -14.83 3.89 -2.45
C GLU A 101 -13.71 2.94 -2.04
N ALA A 102 -14.03 1.92 -1.26
CA ALA A 102 -13.06 0.95 -0.79
C ALA A 102 -13.73 -0.42 -0.56
N PRO A 103 -12.96 -1.51 -0.66
CA PRO A 103 -13.50 -2.85 -0.37
C PRO A 103 -13.73 -3.05 1.12
N ASP A 104 -14.49 -4.07 1.46
CA ASP A 104 -14.70 -4.46 2.86
C ASP A 104 -13.35 -4.73 3.54
N GLY A 105 -13.21 -4.29 4.78
CA GLY A 105 -11.98 -4.48 5.54
C GLY A 105 -10.84 -3.52 5.18
N PHE A 106 -11.09 -2.55 4.31
CA PHE A 106 -10.05 -1.63 3.85
C PHE A 106 -9.40 -0.86 5.00
N ALA A 107 -10.19 -0.31 5.92
CA ALA A 107 -9.66 0.49 7.02
C ALA A 107 -8.71 -0.32 7.91
N VAL A 108 -9.07 -1.57 8.22
CA VAL A 108 -8.24 -2.44 9.03
C VAL A 108 -6.97 -2.85 8.29
N GLY A 109 -7.09 -3.22 7.02
CA GLY A 109 -5.94 -3.58 6.19
C GLY A 109 -4.99 -2.40 6.00
N LYS A 110 -5.53 -1.21 5.73
CA LYS A 110 -4.75 0.02 5.61
C LYS A 110 -3.96 0.28 6.90
N ARG A 111 -4.61 0.16 8.05
CA ARG A 111 -3.94 0.38 9.34
C ARG A 111 -2.82 -0.64 9.58
N ALA A 112 -3.03 -1.88 9.17
CA ALA A 112 -2.01 -2.92 9.29
C ALA A 112 -0.78 -2.60 8.42
N ILE A 113 -1.00 -2.11 7.20
CA ILE A 113 0.08 -1.66 6.32
C ILE A 113 0.83 -0.49 6.96
N GLU A 114 0.10 0.51 7.44
CA GLU A 114 0.70 1.67 8.10
C GLU A 114 1.54 1.26 9.29
N ALA A 115 1.01 0.40 10.16
CA ALA A 115 1.71 -0.05 11.36
C ALA A 115 3.00 -0.79 11.00
N PHE A 116 2.99 -1.59 9.94
CA PHE A 116 4.19 -2.27 9.49
C PHE A 116 5.28 -1.28 9.06
N PHE A 117 4.93 -0.30 8.24
CA PHE A 117 5.92 0.65 7.72
C PHE A 117 6.33 1.71 8.74
N GLU A 118 5.53 1.97 9.75
CA GLU A 118 5.88 2.92 10.81
C GLU A 118 7.15 2.52 11.57
N ARG A 119 7.51 1.24 11.56
CA ARG A 119 8.76 0.77 12.19
C ARG A 119 10.01 1.37 11.53
N TYR A 120 9.90 1.83 10.30
CA TYR A 120 11.03 2.40 9.56
C TYR A 120 11.14 3.92 9.70
N LEU A 121 10.19 4.55 10.34
CA LEU A 121 10.17 6.00 10.52
C LEU A 121 10.93 6.47 11.76
#